data_d7202a2bc81feecb2f020cdd7bb859f0
#
_entry.id   d7202a2bc81feecb2f020cdd7bb859f0
#
_cell.length_a   1.000
_cell.length_b   1.000
_cell.length_c   1.000
_cell.angle_alpha   90.00
_cell.angle_beta   90.00
_cell.angle_gamma   90.00
#
_symmetry.space_group_name_H-M   'P 1'
#
loop_
_entity.id
_entity.type
_entity.pdbx_description
1 polymer ?
#
loop_
_entity_poly.entity_id
_entity_poly.type
_entity_poly.pdbx_seq_one_letter_code
_entity_poly.pdbx_strand_id
1 'polypeptide(L)'
;MTTAAKVNPLTSTDLGQLPRWDLSNVYAGLETDSLQMAVSDLGVQVDALDEYLDRHRISRTANPVPSQPASQAKPLIDGYLDRTNRALRLYSTVNAYVSSFVTTDSYNTTAKRLESELEMVGVRLQKQEVRFRGWVGTIKDALPSILEAGGPAKDHGSTYTKQPNKAVTS
;
A
#
# COMPACT_ATOMS: atom_id res chain seq x y z
N MET A 1 -12.31 -48.81 -40.74
CA MET A 1 -12.81 -49.08 -39.35
C MET A 1 -11.96 -48.24 -38.41
N THR A 2 -12.49 -47.09 -38.00
CA THR A 2 -11.79 -46.15 -37.14
C THR A 2 -12.19 -46.42 -35.70
N THR A 3 -11.23 -46.87 -34.88
CA THR A 3 -11.45 -47.16 -33.47
C THR A 3 -11.42 -45.84 -32.68
N ALA A 4 -12.59 -45.43 -32.21
CA ALA A 4 -12.70 -44.26 -31.33
C ALA A 4 -12.07 -44.59 -29.96
N ALA A 5 -11.06 -43.84 -29.57
CA ALA A 5 -10.45 -43.88 -28.27
C ALA A 5 -11.47 -43.45 -27.20
N LYS A 6 -11.80 -44.36 -26.28
CA LYS A 6 -12.69 -44.15 -25.16
C LYS A 6 -11.95 -43.27 -24.14
N VAL A 7 -12.27 -41.97 -24.09
CA VAL A 7 -11.77 -41.06 -23.06
C VAL A 7 -12.47 -41.44 -21.75
N ASN A 8 -11.73 -41.99 -20.81
CA ASN A 8 -12.24 -42.26 -19.44
C ASN A 8 -12.44 -40.90 -18.76
N PRO A 9 -13.63 -40.59 -18.21
CA PRO A 9 -13.79 -39.42 -17.37
C PRO A 9 -12.95 -39.62 -16.10
N LEU A 10 -12.08 -38.67 -15.81
CA LEU A 10 -11.29 -38.60 -14.58
C LEU A 10 -12.26 -38.61 -13.39
N THR A 11 -12.19 -39.68 -12.59
CA THR A 11 -12.95 -39.76 -11.34
C THR A 11 -12.35 -38.82 -10.32
N SER A 12 -13.17 -38.19 -9.48
CA SER A 12 -12.78 -37.23 -8.45
C SER A 12 -11.68 -37.70 -7.48
N THR A 13 -11.39 -39.02 -7.50
CA THR A 13 -10.33 -39.66 -6.69
C THR A 13 -8.92 -39.43 -7.25
N ASP A 14 -8.79 -39.08 -8.55
CA ASP A 14 -7.48 -38.86 -9.21
C ASP A 14 -6.92 -37.45 -9.02
N LEU A 15 -7.68 -36.52 -8.46
CA LEU A 15 -7.26 -35.12 -8.30
C LEU A 15 -6.34 -34.87 -7.10
N GLY A 16 -5.99 -35.90 -6.31
CA GLY A 16 -5.14 -35.74 -5.13
C GLY A 16 -5.69 -34.67 -4.14
N GLN A 17 -5.18 -34.63 -2.94
CA GLN A 17 -5.45 -33.45 -2.09
C GLN A 17 -4.78 -32.23 -2.69
N LEU A 18 -5.59 -31.24 -3.09
CA LEU A 18 -5.06 -29.95 -3.54
C LEU A 18 -4.15 -29.38 -2.44
N PRO A 19 -2.93 -28.93 -2.80
CA PRO A 19 -2.04 -28.33 -1.82
C PRO A 19 -2.74 -27.13 -1.17
N ARG A 20 -2.88 -27.17 0.16
CA ARG A 20 -3.35 -26.02 0.95
C ARG A 20 -2.14 -25.20 1.35
N TRP A 21 -2.19 -23.92 1.06
CA TRP A 21 -1.20 -22.96 1.56
C TRP A 21 -1.37 -22.84 3.08
N ASP A 22 -0.32 -23.15 3.82
CA ASP A 22 -0.28 -22.95 5.26
C ASP A 22 0.32 -21.55 5.53
N LEU A 23 -0.50 -20.64 6.04
CA LEU A 23 -0.11 -19.27 6.39
C LEU A 23 -0.01 -19.10 7.92
N SER A 24 -0.03 -20.19 8.69
CA SER A 24 0.04 -20.15 10.16
C SER A 24 1.36 -19.54 10.68
N ASN A 25 2.39 -19.51 9.83
CA ASN A 25 3.67 -18.85 10.11
C ASN A 25 3.58 -17.32 10.08
N VAL A 26 2.54 -16.74 9.46
CA VAL A 26 2.29 -15.28 9.44
C VAL A 26 1.40 -14.90 10.62
N TYR A 27 0.20 -15.49 10.69
CA TYR A 27 -0.72 -15.39 11.82
C TYR A 27 -1.41 -16.73 12.01
N ALA A 28 -1.69 -17.10 13.26
CA ALA A 28 -2.28 -18.41 13.56
C ALA A 28 -3.79 -18.51 13.24
N GLY A 29 -4.45 -17.40 12.91
CA GLY A 29 -5.87 -17.34 12.53
C GLY A 29 -6.41 -15.93 12.53
N LEU A 30 -7.64 -15.75 11.99
CA LEU A 30 -8.28 -14.44 11.85
C LEU A 30 -8.68 -13.78 13.18
N GLU A 31 -8.89 -14.58 14.23
CA GLU A 31 -9.33 -14.10 15.55
C GLU A 31 -8.21 -14.10 16.60
N THR A 32 -6.96 -14.26 16.15
CA THR A 32 -5.81 -14.27 17.05
C THR A 32 -5.42 -12.87 17.50
N ASP A 33 -4.94 -12.76 18.73
CA ASP A 33 -4.44 -11.50 19.29
C ASP A 33 -3.35 -10.88 18.41
N SER A 34 -2.50 -11.72 17.81
CA SER A 34 -1.41 -11.25 16.93
C SER A 34 -1.92 -10.53 15.69
N LEU A 35 -2.99 -11.02 15.05
CA LEU A 35 -3.60 -10.33 13.91
C LEU A 35 -4.35 -9.06 14.35
N GLN A 36 -5.09 -9.14 15.46
CA GLN A 36 -5.80 -7.98 15.99
C GLN A 36 -4.83 -6.85 16.39
N MET A 37 -3.71 -7.19 17.03
CA MET A 37 -2.65 -6.24 17.33
C MET A 37 -2.05 -5.63 16.06
N ALA A 38 -1.82 -6.43 15.01
CA ALA A 38 -1.30 -5.93 13.73
C ALA A 38 -2.28 -4.96 13.05
N VAL A 39 -3.59 -5.24 13.08
CA VAL A 39 -4.63 -4.34 12.55
C VAL A 39 -4.70 -3.05 13.37
N SER A 40 -4.63 -3.14 14.69
CA SER A 40 -4.60 -1.98 15.59
C SER A 40 -3.34 -1.13 15.36
N ASP A 41 -2.16 -1.74 15.28
CA ASP A 41 -0.89 -1.05 15.02
C ASP A 41 -0.91 -0.36 13.66
N LEU A 42 -1.49 -0.99 12.65
CA LEU A 42 -1.70 -0.37 11.34
C LEU A 42 -2.54 0.91 11.44
N GLY A 43 -3.63 0.89 12.22
CA GLY A 43 -4.44 2.07 12.51
C GLY A 43 -3.61 3.20 13.12
N VAL A 44 -2.82 2.88 14.15
CA VAL A 44 -1.92 3.83 14.83
C VAL A 44 -0.88 4.42 13.86
N GLN A 45 -0.30 3.59 12.99
CA GLN A 45 0.68 4.07 12.00
C GLN A 45 0.06 5.02 10.98
N VAL A 46 -1.18 4.73 10.53
CA VAL A 46 -1.92 5.60 9.59
C VAL A 46 -2.33 6.91 10.25
N ASP A 47 -2.75 6.89 11.52
CA ASP A 47 -3.06 8.10 12.30
C ASP A 47 -1.81 8.97 12.48
N ALA A 48 -0.67 8.35 12.84
CA ALA A 48 0.61 9.05 12.96
C ALA A 48 1.08 9.67 11.64
N LEU A 49 0.73 9.07 10.50
CA LEU A 49 1.04 9.62 9.18
C LEU A 49 0.15 10.85 8.87
N ASP A 50 -1.15 10.80 9.21
CA ASP A 50 -2.04 11.97 9.09
C ASP A 50 -1.55 13.13 9.97
N GLU A 51 -1.22 12.86 11.25
CA GLU A 51 -0.65 13.86 12.15
C GLU A 51 0.66 14.44 11.62
N TYR A 52 1.50 13.62 11.02
CA TYR A 52 2.75 14.08 10.42
C TYR A 52 2.48 15.08 9.28
N LEU A 53 1.57 14.75 8.38
CA LEU A 53 1.18 15.62 7.27
C LEU A 53 0.57 16.94 7.77
N ASP A 54 -0.25 16.88 8.82
CA ASP A 54 -0.90 18.06 9.42
C ASP A 54 0.11 18.95 10.14
N ARG A 55 0.95 18.39 10.99
CA ARG A 55 1.99 19.10 11.75
C ARG A 55 2.93 19.87 10.85
N HIS A 56 3.31 19.27 9.73
CA HIS A 56 4.22 19.88 8.76
C HIS A 56 3.51 20.65 7.66
N ARG A 57 2.17 20.78 7.73
CA ARG A 57 1.33 21.48 6.74
C ARG A 57 1.58 20.99 5.30
N ILE A 58 1.83 19.68 5.18
CA ILE A 58 2.04 19.02 3.90
C ILE A 58 0.68 18.87 3.22
N SER A 59 0.36 19.79 2.31
CA SER A 59 -0.87 19.76 1.53
C SER A 59 -0.69 20.55 0.23
N ARG A 60 -1.54 20.26 -0.75
CA ARG A 60 -1.66 21.13 -1.94
C ARG A 60 -2.39 22.39 -1.55
N THR A 61 -1.67 23.47 -1.34
CA THR A 61 -2.28 24.79 -1.13
C THR A 61 -2.59 25.44 -2.48
N ALA A 62 -3.74 26.12 -2.57
CA ALA A 62 -4.12 26.90 -3.75
C ALA A 62 -3.20 28.12 -4.00
N ASN A 63 -2.51 28.58 -2.96
CA ASN A 63 -1.52 29.65 -3.06
C ASN A 63 -0.12 29.04 -3.12
N PRO A 64 0.75 29.50 -4.06
CA PRO A 64 2.13 29.06 -4.10
C PRO A 64 2.79 29.41 -2.76
N VAL A 65 3.11 28.39 -1.97
CA VAL A 65 3.99 28.56 -0.82
C VAL A 65 5.36 28.99 -1.38
N PRO A 66 6.05 29.96 -0.77
CA PRO A 66 7.39 30.30 -1.19
C PRO A 66 8.22 29.01 -1.30
N SER A 67 8.98 28.88 -2.38
CA SER A 67 9.80 27.70 -2.67
C SER A 67 10.60 27.33 -1.43
N GLN A 68 10.26 26.20 -0.80
CA GLN A 68 11.03 25.75 0.36
C GLN A 68 12.42 25.30 -0.11
N PRO A 69 13.50 25.76 0.54
CA PRO A 69 14.83 25.30 0.19
C PRO A 69 14.96 23.78 0.37
N ALA A 70 15.77 23.15 -0.48
CA ALA A 70 15.98 21.70 -0.45
C ALA A 70 16.36 21.17 0.93
N SER A 71 17.13 21.93 1.72
CA SER A 71 17.53 21.59 3.08
C SER A 71 16.37 21.43 4.07
N GLN A 72 15.26 22.15 3.85
CA GLN A 72 14.06 22.07 4.69
C GLN A 72 13.08 21.02 4.16
N ALA A 73 12.97 20.87 2.83
CA ALA A 73 12.05 19.94 2.21
C ALA A 73 12.52 18.47 2.32
N LYS A 74 13.83 18.22 2.21
CA LYS A 74 14.39 16.86 2.27
C LYS A 74 13.99 16.08 3.53
N PRO A 75 14.19 16.59 4.77
CA PRO A 75 13.80 15.83 5.96
C PRO A 75 12.29 15.57 6.05
N LEU A 76 11.45 16.43 5.44
CA LEU A 76 10.01 16.19 5.38
C LEU A 76 9.67 15.06 4.41
N ILE A 77 10.34 14.99 3.28
CA ILE A 77 10.16 13.90 2.30
C ILE A 77 10.63 12.58 2.91
N ASP A 78 11.85 12.53 3.45
CA ASP A 78 12.40 11.32 4.05
C ASP A 78 11.53 10.83 5.21
N GLY A 79 11.09 11.73 6.08
CA GLY A 79 10.22 11.42 7.20
C GLY A 79 8.84 10.89 6.79
N TYR A 80 8.27 11.38 5.69
CA TYR A 80 7.04 10.83 5.11
C TYR A 80 7.27 9.43 4.53
N LEU A 81 8.31 9.26 3.72
CA LEU A 81 8.62 7.98 3.07
C LEU A 81 8.87 6.86 4.09
N ASP A 82 9.63 7.14 5.15
CA ASP A 82 9.90 6.15 6.21
C ASP A 82 8.62 5.67 6.90
N ARG A 83 7.71 6.60 7.21
CA ARG A 83 6.42 6.27 7.84
C ARG A 83 5.51 5.50 6.90
N THR A 84 5.39 5.99 5.67
CA THR A 84 4.56 5.36 4.63
C THR A 84 5.05 3.94 4.32
N ASN A 85 6.36 3.74 4.18
CA ASN A 85 6.91 2.41 3.91
C ASN A 85 6.62 1.42 5.04
N ARG A 86 6.67 1.85 6.31
CA ARG A 86 6.30 1.00 7.45
C ARG A 86 4.82 0.63 7.41
N ALA A 87 3.94 1.61 7.23
CA ALA A 87 2.51 1.38 7.16
C ALA A 87 2.14 0.48 5.96
N LEU A 88 2.72 0.70 4.78
CA LEU A 88 2.45 -0.10 3.58
C LEU A 88 2.94 -1.55 3.72
N ARG A 89 4.09 -1.79 4.37
CA ARG A 89 4.56 -3.16 4.63
C ARG A 89 3.59 -3.92 5.53
N LEU A 90 3.15 -3.30 6.63
CA LEU A 90 2.20 -3.93 7.54
C LEU A 90 0.85 -4.13 6.83
N TYR A 91 0.35 -3.09 6.14
CA TYR A 91 -0.89 -3.17 5.36
C TYR A 91 -0.85 -4.32 4.34
N SER A 92 0.21 -4.42 3.54
CA SER A 92 0.30 -5.46 2.51
C SER A 92 0.33 -6.87 3.11
N THR A 93 1.02 -7.06 4.25
CA THR A 93 1.07 -8.34 4.95
C THR A 93 -0.31 -8.74 5.50
N VAL A 94 -0.96 -7.84 6.23
CA VAL A 94 -2.27 -8.10 6.83
C VAL A 94 -3.33 -8.29 5.75
N ASN A 95 -3.33 -7.43 4.73
CA ASN A 95 -4.30 -7.51 3.63
C ASN A 95 -4.15 -8.81 2.83
N ALA A 96 -2.93 -9.22 2.48
CA ALA A 96 -2.70 -10.48 1.77
C ALA A 96 -3.17 -11.69 2.60
N TYR A 97 -2.91 -11.66 3.92
CA TYR A 97 -3.36 -12.72 4.83
C TYR A 97 -4.89 -12.81 4.88
N VAL A 98 -5.59 -11.69 5.11
CA VAL A 98 -7.06 -11.66 5.18
C VAL A 98 -7.69 -12.04 3.85
N SER A 99 -7.21 -11.50 2.73
CA SER A 99 -7.72 -11.79 1.38
C SER A 99 -7.58 -13.28 1.01
N SER A 100 -6.57 -13.98 1.55
CA SER A 100 -6.44 -15.43 1.34
C SER A 100 -7.62 -16.22 1.90
N PHE A 101 -8.19 -15.78 3.02
CA PHE A 101 -9.39 -16.40 3.60
C PHE A 101 -10.65 -16.06 2.81
N VAL A 102 -10.82 -14.82 2.37
CA VAL A 102 -11.98 -14.39 1.56
C VAL A 102 -12.03 -15.14 0.24
N THR A 103 -10.87 -15.35 -0.41
CA THR A 103 -10.78 -16.08 -1.68
C THR A 103 -11.03 -17.58 -1.51
N THR A 104 -10.67 -18.15 -0.36
CA THR A 104 -10.84 -19.59 -0.08
C THR A 104 -12.24 -19.91 0.40
N ASP A 105 -12.84 -19.03 1.22
CA ASP A 105 -14.18 -19.16 1.79
C ASP A 105 -14.92 -17.83 1.71
N SER A 106 -15.70 -17.65 0.66
CA SER A 106 -16.51 -16.46 0.43
C SER A 106 -17.65 -16.25 1.44
N TYR A 107 -17.91 -17.19 2.31
CA TYR A 107 -18.92 -17.09 3.39
C TYR A 107 -18.31 -16.72 4.74
N ASN A 108 -17.00 -16.64 4.84
CA ASN A 108 -16.31 -16.27 6.08
C ASN A 108 -16.59 -14.80 6.46
N THR A 109 -17.49 -14.60 7.39
CA THR A 109 -17.94 -13.27 7.83
C THR A 109 -16.85 -12.49 8.55
N THR A 110 -15.98 -13.16 9.33
CA THR A 110 -14.85 -12.52 10.02
C THR A 110 -13.84 -11.98 9.00
N ALA A 111 -13.49 -12.79 7.97
CA ALA A 111 -12.60 -12.35 6.91
C ALA A 111 -13.14 -11.14 6.14
N LYS A 112 -14.43 -11.16 5.77
CA LYS A 112 -15.08 -10.04 5.07
C LYS A 112 -15.13 -8.76 5.90
N ARG A 113 -15.38 -8.86 7.20
CA ARG A 113 -15.35 -7.71 8.10
C ARG A 113 -13.96 -7.09 8.14
N LEU A 114 -12.93 -7.92 8.32
CA LEU A 114 -11.54 -7.46 8.32
C LEU A 114 -11.12 -6.87 6.96
N GLU A 115 -11.54 -7.47 5.86
CA GLU A 115 -11.29 -6.95 4.50
C GLU A 115 -11.87 -5.55 4.35
N SER A 116 -13.14 -5.32 4.76
CA SER A 116 -13.76 -4.00 4.71
C SER A 116 -13.06 -2.97 5.60
N GLU A 117 -12.58 -3.37 6.78
CA GLU A 117 -11.77 -2.50 7.64
C GLU A 117 -10.44 -2.11 6.96
N LEU A 118 -9.78 -3.06 6.31
CA LEU A 118 -8.53 -2.83 5.59
C LEU A 118 -8.73 -1.98 4.32
N GLU A 119 -9.85 -2.13 3.61
CA GLU A 119 -10.20 -1.25 2.49
C GLU A 119 -10.27 0.22 2.93
N MET A 120 -10.89 0.50 4.09
CA MET A 120 -10.93 1.86 4.64
C MET A 120 -9.53 2.40 4.95
N VAL A 121 -8.65 1.56 5.48
CA VAL A 121 -7.24 1.91 5.71
C VAL A 121 -6.54 2.20 4.38
N GLY A 122 -6.74 1.37 3.36
CA GLY A 122 -6.19 1.56 2.01
C GLY A 122 -6.62 2.90 1.40
N VAL A 123 -7.89 3.28 1.55
CA VAL A 123 -8.41 4.59 1.09
C VAL A 123 -7.73 5.75 1.83
N ARG A 124 -7.47 5.61 3.14
CA ARG A 124 -6.74 6.64 3.91
C ARG A 124 -5.30 6.79 3.42
N LEU A 125 -4.57 5.69 3.24
CA LEU A 125 -3.21 5.69 2.69
C LEU A 125 -3.17 6.36 1.31
N GLN A 126 -4.13 6.06 0.44
CA GLN A 126 -4.23 6.69 -0.87
C GLN A 126 -4.48 8.21 -0.78
N LYS A 127 -5.34 8.66 0.12
CA LYS A 127 -5.57 10.10 0.35
C LYS A 127 -4.31 10.82 0.84
N GLN A 128 -3.56 10.19 1.74
CA GLN A 128 -2.29 10.71 2.25
C GLN A 128 -1.26 10.82 1.12
N GLU A 129 -1.18 9.81 0.25
CA GLU A 129 -0.30 9.83 -0.92
C GLU A 129 -0.66 10.97 -1.89
N VAL A 130 -1.93 11.13 -2.23
CA VAL A 130 -2.40 12.23 -3.09
C VAL A 130 -2.06 13.59 -2.48
N ARG A 131 -2.26 13.74 -1.17
CA ARG A 131 -1.92 14.94 -0.43
C ARG A 131 -0.42 15.25 -0.49
N PHE A 132 0.41 14.25 -0.24
CA PHE A 132 1.87 14.37 -0.30
C PHE A 132 2.36 14.69 -1.72
N ARG A 133 1.87 13.97 -2.73
CA ARG A 133 2.22 14.24 -4.15
C ARG A 133 1.84 15.65 -4.57
N GLY A 134 0.68 16.13 -4.14
CA GLY A 134 0.26 17.50 -4.39
C GLY A 134 1.22 18.55 -3.81
N TRP A 135 1.72 18.29 -2.60
CA TRP A 135 2.73 19.16 -1.97
C TRP A 135 4.09 19.06 -2.66
N VAL A 136 4.56 17.86 -3.02
CA VAL A 136 5.81 17.68 -3.78
C VAL A 136 5.78 18.45 -5.09
N GLY A 137 4.63 18.52 -5.76
CA GLY A 137 4.44 19.34 -6.95
C GLY A 137 4.70 20.84 -6.73
N THR A 138 4.54 21.35 -5.50
CA THR A 138 4.81 22.78 -5.16
C THR A 138 6.30 23.08 -4.96
N ILE A 139 7.10 22.05 -4.70
CA ILE A 139 8.56 22.16 -4.47
C ILE A 139 9.39 21.52 -5.59
N LYS A 140 8.80 21.33 -6.76
CA LYS A 140 9.42 20.65 -7.90
C LYS A 140 10.81 21.16 -8.27
N ASP A 141 11.06 22.47 -8.12
CA ASP A 141 12.32 23.10 -8.47
C ASP A 141 13.47 22.75 -7.50
N ALA A 142 13.13 22.34 -6.26
CA ALA A 142 14.09 21.85 -5.26
C ALA A 142 14.39 20.34 -5.38
N LEU A 143 13.56 19.57 -6.10
CA LEU A 143 13.68 18.11 -6.19
C LEU A 143 15.04 17.62 -6.68
N PRO A 144 15.66 18.18 -7.74
CA PRO A 144 16.97 17.71 -8.20
C PRO A 144 18.02 17.74 -7.08
N SER A 145 18.13 18.85 -6.34
CA SER A 145 19.06 18.99 -5.23
C SER A 145 18.76 18.04 -4.06
N ILE A 146 17.45 17.75 -3.81
CA ILE A 146 17.03 16.81 -2.77
C ILE A 146 17.45 15.39 -3.13
N LEU A 147 17.29 14.98 -4.39
CA LEU A 147 17.64 13.66 -4.88
C LEU A 147 19.15 13.42 -4.90
N GLU A 148 19.93 14.45 -5.25
CA GLU A 148 21.40 14.38 -5.22
C GLU A 148 21.95 14.20 -3.80
N ALA A 149 21.26 14.72 -2.79
CA ALA A 149 21.67 14.61 -1.40
C ALA A 149 21.51 13.20 -0.79
N GLY A 150 20.95 12.23 -1.55
CA GLY A 150 20.80 10.82 -1.14
C GLY A 150 19.67 10.58 -0.13
N GLY A 151 19.59 9.33 0.39
CA GLY A 151 18.56 8.90 1.34
C GLY A 151 17.28 8.38 0.68
N PRO A 152 16.20 8.09 1.47
CA PRO A 152 14.95 7.53 0.98
C PRO A 152 14.33 8.28 -0.21
N ALA A 153 14.49 9.60 -0.26
CA ALA A 153 14.01 10.42 -1.39
C ALA A 153 14.68 10.05 -2.71
N LYS A 154 15.95 9.65 -2.69
CA LYS A 154 16.67 9.21 -3.90
C LYS A 154 16.14 7.89 -4.43
N ASP A 155 15.89 6.92 -3.56
CA ASP A 155 15.44 5.58 -3.93
C ASP A 155 14.03 5.63 -4.57
N HIS A 156 13.21 6.59 -4.19
CA HIS A 156 11.87 6.81 -4.74
C HIS A 156 11.79 7.91 -5.81
N GLY A 157 12.90 8.55 -6.17
CA GLY A 157 12.94 9.71 -7.05
C GLY A 157 12.31 9.50 -8.42
N SER A 158 12.43 8.29 -9.00
CA SER A 158 11.82 7.96 -10.28
C SER A 158 10.29 8.01 -10.28
N THR A 159 9.66 7.83 -9.13
CA THR A 159 8.19 7.86 -8.98
C THR A 159 7.65 9.29 -9.03
N TYR A 160 8.44 10.28 -8.59
CA TYR A 160 8.01 11.67 -8.51
C TYR A 160 8.39 12.51 -9.74
N THR A 161 9.37 12.06 -10.51
CA THR A 161 9.84 12.75 -11.74
C THR A 161 9.08 12.35 -13.00
N LYS A 162 8.39 11.21 -13.00
CA LYS A 162 7.59 10.73 -14.13
C LYS A 162 6.14 11.23 -14.08
N GLN A 163 5.90 12.54 -14.22
CA GLN A 163 4.63 12.99 -14.75
C GLN A 163 4.80 13.32 -16.23
N PRO A 164 4.11 12.61 -17.15
CA PRO A 164 4.06 13.05 -18.54
C PRO A 164 3.27 14.37 -18.56
N ASN A 165 3.91 15.45 -18.98
CA ASN A 165 3.24 16.66 -19.42
C ASN A 165 2.32 16.26 -20.59
N LYS A 166 1.06 15.99 -20.33
CA LYS A 166 0.04 16.08 -21.38
C LYS A 166 -0.17 17.58 -21.65
N ALA A 167 0.61 18.12 -22.56
CA ALA A 167 0.25 19.32 -23.26
C ALA A 167 -1.10 19.07 -23.94
N VAL A 168 -2.14 19.70 -23.42
CA VAL A 168 -3.39 19.87 -24.13
C VAL A 168 -3.09 20.89 -25.20
N THR A 169 -2.82 20.43 -26.40
CA THR A 169 -2.86 21.25 -27.62
C THR A 169 -4.32 21.43 -27.99
N SER A 170 -4.75 22.67 -27.94
CA SER A 170 -6.03 23.17 -28.48
C SER A 170 -6.12 22.94 -29.97
#